data_622e12b3caa42f3523d4acc82fcba1ad
#
_entry.id   622e12b3caa42f3523d4acc82fcba1ad
#
_cell.length_a   1.000
_cell.length_b   1.000
_cell.length_c   1.000
_cell.angle_alpha   90.00
_cell.angle_beta   90.00
_cell.angle_gamma   90.00
#
_symmetry.space_group_name_H-M   'P 1'
#
loop_
_entity.id
_entity.type
_entity.pdbx_description
1 polymer ?
#
loop_
_entity_poly.entity_id
_entity_poly.type
_entity_poly.pdbx_seq_one_letter_code
_entity_poly.pdbx_strand_id
1 'polypeptide(L)'
;MKQILLLLILGSITACQNKNYPDLINKESKFSDADFTKEHFQEFLIYEDITTKNSKLPKAKPSAKKHYPWMLSVSKERAEATLDQIEKSVMAITDGASDYNKEPSSSILFSSLVDNFYTREQLSEYNRTGSITTQISLLDYIKATVKKYDLTNEKNEKIKLNGEVLGLNGGGFEEKNGKLLEGIAFQTQGMGDSKYLRLKGYVDIEVEIPVQYEKIEITKSDIGDKFSIGGQKIQILEFDANAIHYKLFNSDSQNFSVYIDNCNGNYGSVQSPENIYDKFRDNQGLDYASFLKKYKEFGLDKMENPNEENFVSVLKSDDCQLEKVFFYCPITSKLAKKTIRVPVNIQIK
;
A
#
# COMPACT_ATOMS: atom_id res chain seq x y z
N MET A 1 10.40 26.01 -7.86
CA MET A 1 10.39 25.18 -6.65
C MET A 1 8.98 25.03 -6.07
N LYS A 2 7.94 24.85 -6.92
CA LYS A 2 6.52 24.67 -6.49
C LYS A 2 5.92 23.32 -6.94
N GLN A 3 6.73 22.36 -7.33
CA GLN A 3 6.26 21.09 -7.96
C GLN A 3 6.40 19.84 -7.09
N ILE A 4 6.83 19.94 -5.82
CA ILE A 4 7.18 18.75 -5.02
C ILE A 4 6.04 18.31 -4.08
N LEU A 5 5.02 19.13 -3.87
CA LEU A 5 3.96 18.85 -2.88
C LEU A 5 2.87 17.88 -3.36
N LEU A 6 2.72 17.68 -4.66
CA LEU A 6 1.63 16.86 -5.22
C LEU A 6 1.85 15.35 -5.11
N LEU A 7 3.02 14.88 -4.68
CA LEU A 7 3.41 13.46 -4.70
C LEU A 7 3.22 12.73 -3.38
N LEU A 8 2.94 13.42 -2.28
CA LEU A 8 2.92 12.79 -0.95
C LEU A 8 1.57 12.25 -0.49
N ILE A 9 0.46 12.67 -1.11
CA ILE A 9 -0.90 12.28 -0.67
C ILE A 9 -1.48 11.10 -1.47
N LEU A 10 -0.88 10.72 -2.59
CA LEU A 10 -1.40 9.67 -3.48
C LEU A 10 -1.08 8.22 -3.05
N GLY A 11 -0.36 8.03 -1.96
CA GLY A 11 0.11 6.69 -1.53
C GLY A 11 -0.86 5.87 -0.70
N SER A 12 -2.00 6.38 -0.24
CA SER A 12 -2.85 5.68 0.74
C SER A 12 -4.34 5.62 0.41
N ILE A 13 -4.76 5.92 -0.83
CA ILE A 13 -6.19 5.80 -1.19
C ILE A 13 -6.45 4.47 -1.90
N THR A 14 -6.37 3.38 -1.18
CA THR A 14 -6.89 2.09 -1.63
C THR A 14 -7.89 1.53 -0.64
N ALA A 15 -9.02 2.18 -0.44
CA ALA A 15 -10.25 1.58 0.05
C ALA A 15 -11.38 2.61 0.26
N CYS A 16 -11.81 3.32 -0.79
CA CYS A 16 -13.11 3.98 -0.76
C CYS A 16 -13.88 3.64 -2.03
N GLN A 17 -14.54 2.49 -2.02
CA GLN A 17 -15.62 2.25 -2.99
C GLN A 17 -16.90 2.88 -2.45
N ASN A 18 -17.50 3.76 -3.30
CA ASN A 18 -18.83 4.34 -3.21
C ASN A 18 -19.07 5.57 -2.32
N LYS A 19 -18.34 6.65 -2.56
CA LYS A 19 -18.94 7.99 -2.58
C LYS A 19 -18.45 8.70 -3.83
N ASN A 20 -19.34 9.27 -4.63
CA ASN A 20 -19.03 10.06 -5.82
C ASN A 20 -18.23 11.30 -5.43
N TYR A 21 -16.91 11.15 -5.36
CA TYR A 21 -16.01 12.29 -5.40
C TYR A 21 -15.83 12.67 -6.87
N PRO A 22 -15.99 13.94 -7.26
CA PRO A 22 -15.81 14.33 -8.64
C PRO A 22 -14.38 14.04 -9.10
N ASP A 23 -14.26 13.45 -10.29
CA ASP A 23 -12.99 13.21 -10.99
C ASP A 23 -12.19 14.52 -11.13
N LEU A 24 -11.24 14.76 -10.24
CA LEU A 24 -10.37 15.94 -10.24
C LEU A 24 -8.98 15.67 -10.81
N ILE A 25 -8.74 14.47 -11.36
CA ILE A 25 -7.44 14.11 -11.92
C ILE A 25 -7.56 13.96 -13.43
N ASN A 26 -7.56 15.08 -14.16
CA ASN A 26 -7.03 15.18 -15.53
C ASN A 26 -7.15 16.62 -16.06
N LYS A 27 -6.14 17.43 -15.79
CA LYS A 27 -5.68 18.54 -16.65
C LYS A 27 -4.43 19.15 -16.02
N GLU A 28 -3.33 19.18 -16.75
CA GLU A 28 -2.23 20.12 -16.49
C GLU A 28 -2.75 21.55 -16.62
N SER A 29 -3.36 22.05 -15.56
CA SER A 29 -3.72 23.46 -15.42
C SER A 29 -2.74 24.09 -14.45
N LYS A 30 -2.28 25.29 -14.76
CA LYS A 30 -1.60 26.16 -13.81
C LYS A 30 -2.57 26.38 -12.65
N PHE A 31 -2.35 25.69 -11.52
CA PHE A 31 -3.15 25.87 -10.33
C PHE A 31 -3.05 27.32 -9.86
N SER A 32 -4.18 27.95 -9.65
CA SER A 32 -4.25 29.27 -9.03
C SER A 32 -4.20 29.15 -7.49
N ASP A 33 -3.89 30.21 -6.76
CA ASP A 33 -3.93 30.19 -5.30
C ASP A 33 -5.33 29.83 -4.77
N ALA A 34 -6.38 30.08 -5.53
CA ALA A 34 -7.76 29.68 -5.22
C ALA A 34 -7.99 28.17 -5.35
N ASP A 35 -7.30 27.50 -6.27
CA ASP A 35 -7.39 26.06 -6.45
C ASP A 35 -6.68 25.34 -5.30
N PHE A 36 -5.50 25.80 -4.88
CA PHE A 36 -4.80 25.30 -3.69
C PHE A 36 -5.63 25.41 -2.41
N THR A 37 -6.32 26.53 -2.24
CA THR A 37 -7.15 26.73 -1.05
C THR A 37 -8.34 25.78 -1.02
N LYS A 38 -8.94 25.47 -2.17
CA LYS A 38 -10.03 24.49 -2.26
C LYS A 38 -9.52 23.07 -1.99
N GLU A 39 -8.34 22.74 -2.49
CA GLU A 39 -7.70 21.46 -2.24
C GLU A 39 -7.43 21.22 -0.77
N HIS A 40 -6.82 22.19 -0.07
CA HIS A 40 -6.62 22.12 1.38
C HIS A 40 -7.93 22.08 2.17
N PHE A 41 -8.98 22.71 1.69
CA PHE A 41 -10.30 22.59 2.31
C PHE A 41 -10.88 21.20 2.14
N GLN A 42 -10.67 20.54 0.99
CA GLN A 42 -11.07 19.14 0.80
C GLN A 42 -10.28 18.22 1.74
N GLU A 43 -8.98 18.43 1.91
CA GLU A 43 -8.15 17.71 2.88
C GLU A 43 -8.68 17.89 4.31
N PHE A 44 -9.04 19.12 4.67
CA PHE A 44 -9.66 19.42 5.96
C PHE A 44 -10.97 18.65 6.17
N LEU A 45 -11.86 18.59 5.16
CA LEU A 45 -13.11 17.84 5.24
C LEU A 45 -12.87 16.32 5.34
N ILE A 46 -11.90 15.79 4.61
CA ILE A 46 -11.48 14.38 4.71
C ILE A 46 -10.96 14.10 6.12
N TYR A 47 -10.14 15.00 6.65
CA TYR A 47 -9.64 14.91 8.02
C TYR A 47 -10.79 14.89 9.02
N GLU A 48 -11.76 15.82 8.92
CA GLU A 48 -12.93 15.86 9.78
C GLU A 48 -13.76 14.57 9.71
N ASP A 49 -14.01 14.06 8.49
CA ASP A 49 -14.75 12.80 8.33
C ASP A 49 -14.02 11.64 9.02
N ILE A 50 -12.71 11.54 8.82
CA ILE A 50 -11.89 10.46 9.42
C ILE A 50 -11.76 10.63 10.93
N THR A 51 -11.66 11.85 11.48
CA THR A 51 -11.52 12.08 12.92
C THR A 51 -12.87 12.12 13.66
N THR A 52 -14.00 12.14 12.96
CA THR A 52 -15.33 12.12 13.57
C THR A 52 -15.57 10.81 14.32
N LYS A 53 -15.75 10.91 15.63
CA LYS A 53 -15.97 9.77 16.52
C LYS A 53 -17.36 9.18 16.32
N ASN A 54 -17.43 7.87 16.15
CA ASN A 54 -18.71 7.15 16.06
C ASN A 54 -18.82 6.07 17.14
N SER A 55 -19.26 6.49 18.33
CA SER A 55 -19.46 5.58 19.46
C SER A 55 -20.67 4.62 19.32
N LYS A 56 -21.48 4.78 18.25
CA LYS A 56 -22.65 3.92 17.98
C LYS A 56 -22.31 2.68 17.16
N LEU A 57 -21.08 2.55 16.68
CA LEU A 57 -20.66 1.35 15.96
C LEU A 57 -20.72 0.12 16.86
N PRO A 58 -21.03 -1.06 16.31
CA PRO A 58 -21.03 -2.29 17.07
C PRO A 58 -19.63 -2.61 17.57
N LYS A 59 -19.55 -3.28 18.72
CA LYS A 59 -18.28 -3.86 19.16
C LYS A 59 -17.81 -4.92 18.17
N ALA A 60 -16.50 -4.97 17.96
CA ALA A 60 -15.90 -6.00 17.16
C ALA A 60 -16.28 -7.40 17.67
N LYS A 61 -16.74 -8.28 16.77
CA LYS A 61 -17.04 -9.67 17.14
C LYS A 61 -15.75 -10.47 17.16
N PRO A 62 -15.46 -11.21 18.25
CA PRO A 62 -14.30 -12.10 18.28
C PRO A 62 -14.36 -13.08 17.10
N SER A 63 -13.34 -13.11 16.26
CA SER A 63 -13.23 -14.14 15.23
C SER A 63 -12.83 -15.47 15.87
N ALA A 64 -13.54 -16.53 15.54
CA ALA A 64 -13.28 -17.86 16.11
C ALA A 64 -11.93 -18.47 15.63
N LYS A 65 -11.43 -18.05 14.46
CA LYS A 65 -10.13 -18.49 13.93
C LYS A 65 -9.44 -17.28 13.29
N LYS A 66 -8.30 -16.88 13.87
CA LYS A 66 -7.54 -15.74 13.38
C LYS A 66 -6.20 -16.20 12.81
N HIS A 67 -6.00 -15.90 11.55
CA HIS A 67 -4.68 -15.96 10.93
C HIS A 67 -4.15 -14.53 10.84
N TYR A 68 -3.23 -14.20 11.72
CA TYR A 68 -2.56 -12.89 11.68
C TYR A 68 -1.36 -12.92 10.72
N PRO A 69 -1.04 -11.79 10.06
CA PRO A 69 0.11 -11.71 9.16
C PRO A 69 1.42 -12.20 9.76
N TRP A 70 1.67 -11.88 11.01
CA TRP A 70 2.88 -12.27 11.74
C TRP A 70 2.92 -13.73 12.18
N MET A 71 1.84 -14.50 12.00
CA MET A 71 1.81 -15.95 12.26
C MET A 71 2.27 -16.77 11.05
N LEU A 72 2.44 -16.15 9.91
CA LEU A 72 2.98 -16.77 8.72
C LEU A 72 4.49 -17.03 8.91
N SER A 73 4.81 -18.02 9.74
CA SER A 73 6.18 -18.48 9.86
C SER A 73 6.53 -19.35 8.65
N VAL A 74 7.47 -18.89 7.86
CA VAL A 74 8.09 -19.67 6.80
C VAL A 74 9.51 -19.96 7.21
N SER A 75 9.95 -21.22 7.10
CA SER A 75 11.35 -21.50 7.33
C SER A 75 12.18 -20.80 6.25
N LYS A 76 13.43 -20.45 6.60
CA LYS A 76 14.34 -19.82 5.66
C LYS A 76 14.52 -20.67 4.40
N GLU A 77 14.64 -21.98 4.56
CA GLU A 77 14.81 -22.95 3.47
C GLU A 77 13.60 -22.93 2.54
N ARG A 78 12.38 -22.82 3.07
CA ARG A 78 11.17 -22.73 2.24
C ARG A 78 11.10 -21.40 1.48
N ALA A 79 11.48 -20.32 2.11
CA ALA A 79 11.54 -19.01 1.47
C ALA A 79 12.59 -18.99 0.33
N GLU A 80 13.77 -19.57 0.56
CA GLU A 80 14.81 -19.72 -0.46
C GLU A 80 14.35 -20.62 -1.61
N ALA A 81 13.70 -21.74 -1.32
CA ALA A 81 13.11 -22.61 -2.35
C ALA A 81 12.04 -21.89 -3.18
N THR A 82 11.24 -21.03 -2.57
CA THR A 82 10.26 -20.20 -3.30
C THR A 82 10.94 -19.18 -4.22
N LEU A 83 12.01 -18.53 -3.76
CA LEU A 83 12.82 -17.64 -4.59
C LEU A 83 13.42 -18.38 -5.80
N ASP A 84 13.87 -19.62 -5.60
CA ASP A 84 14.35 -20.48 -6.69
C ASP A 84 13.24 -20.87 -7.67
N GLN A 85 12.02 -21.07 -7.21
CA GLN A 85 10.86 -21.31 -8.07
C GLN A 85 10.50 -20.08 -8.89
N ILE A 86 10.50 -18.89 -8.25
CA ILE A 86 10.28 -17.62 -8.95
C ILE A 86 11.34 -17.46 -10.06
N GLU A 87 12.63 -17.62 -9.74
CA GLU A 87 13.71 -17.49 -10.73
C GLU A 87 13.53 -18.41 -11.93
N LYS A 88 13.09 -19.66 -11.70
CA LYS A 88 12.91 -20.68 -12.75
C LYS A 88 11.67 -20.47 -13.60
N SER A 89 10.65 -19.79 -13.08
CA SER A 89 9.34 -19.70 -13.72
C SER A 89 8.94 -18.28 -14.12
N VAL A 90 9.63 -17.24 -13.64
CA VAL A 90 9.25 -15.86 -13.92
C VAL A 90 9.38 -15.52 -15.40
N MET A 91 8.32 -14.91 -15.92
CA MET A 91 8.23 -14.44 -17.30
C MET A 91 7.75 -12.98 -17.31
N ALA A 92 8.32 -12.20 -18.23
CA ALA A 92 7.81 -10.87 -18.52
C ALA A 92 6.68 -10.96 -19.56
N ILE A 93 5.52 -10.42 -19.21
CA ILE A 93 4.34 -10.34 -20.08
C ILE A 93 3.81 -8.91 -20.07
N THR A 94 2.93 -8.58 -21.01
CA THR A 94 2.25 -7.29 -21.02
C THR A 94 1.07 -7.32 -20.05
N ASP A 95 0.84 -6.23 -19.34
CA ASP A 95 -0.37 -6.04 -18.58
C ASP A 95 -1.53 -5.75 -19.54
N GLY A 96 -2.63 -6.50 -19.39
CA GLY A 96 -3.82 -6.29 -20.22
C GLY A 96 -3.75 -6.86 -21.63
N ALA A 97 -2.95 -7.90 -21.88
CA ALA A 97 -3.03 -8.71 -23.10
C ALA A 97 -4.38 -9.44 -23.19
N SER A 98 -5.47 -8.69 -23.35
CA SER A 98 -6.61 -9.24 -24.06
C SER A 98 -6.25 -9.23 -25.55
N ASP A 99 -6.39 -10.37 -26.22
CA ASP A 99 -6.16 -10.53 -27.66
C ASP A 99 -6.99 -9.55 -28.55
N TYR A 100 -7.80 -8.70 -27.93
CA TYR A 100 -8.74 -7.78 -28.55
C TYR A 100 -8.22 -6.35 -28.72
N ASN A 101 -7.26 -5.90 -27.91
CA ASN A 101 -6.76 -4.53 -27.98
C ASN A 101 -5.30 -4.53 -28.43
N LYS A 102 -5.07 -4.19 -29.70
CA LYS A 102 -3.72 -3.92 -30.25
C LYS A 102 -3.14 -2.58 -29.78
N GLU A 103 -3.52 -2.15 -28.58
CA GLU A 103 -3.08 -0.86 -28.04
C GLU A 103 -1.70 -0.97 -27.38
N PRO A 104 -0.85 0.05 -27.53
CA PRO A 104 0.44 0.09 -26.88
C PRO A 104 0.32 -0.04 -25.35
N SER A 105 1.12 -0.91 -24.74
CA SER A 105 1.17 -1.05 -23.27
C SER A 105 2.13 -0.06 -22.64
N SER A 106 1.83 0.35 -21.40
CA SER A 106 2.69 1.22 -20.58
C SER A 106 3.24 0.53 -19.34
N SER A 107 2.99 -0.78 -19.14
CA SER A 107 3.47 -1.52 -17.98
C SER A 107 3.93 -2.93 -18.35
N ILE A 108 4.75 -3.51 -17.49
CA ILE A 108 5.26 -4.89 -17.59
C ILE A 108 4.76 -5.64 -16.37
N LEU A 109 4.27 -6.86 -16.60
CA LEU A 109 3.94 -7.79 -15.57
C LEU A 109 4.97 -8.93 -15.57
N PHE A 110 5.59 -9.21 -14.42
CA PHE A 110 6.49 -10.33 -14.20
C PHE A 110 5.74 -11.43 -13.47
N SER A 111 5.27 -12.42 -14.21
CA SER A 111 4.43 -13.51 -13.70
C SER A 111 5.24 -14.76 -13.40
N SER A 112 4.93 -15.42 -12.30
CA SER A 112 5.57 -16.65 -11.84
C SER A 112 4.56 -17.58 -11.19
N LEU A 113 4.89 -18.88 -11.09
CA LEU A 113 4.12 -19.89 -10.38
C LEU A 113 4.99 -20.51 -9.29
N VAL A 114 4.46 -20.57 -8.09
CA VAL A 114 5.15 -21.12 -6.90
C VAL A 114 4.28 -22.13 -6.18
N ASP A 115 4.88 -22.97 -5.34
CA ASP A 115 4.12 -23.84 -4.44
C ASP A 115 3.30 -22.98 -3.49
N ASN A 116 2.02 -23.29 -3.33
CA ASN A 116 1.13 -22.52 -2.50
C ASN A 116 1.52 -22.59 -1.00
N PHE A 117 1.17 -21.53 -0.27
CA PHE A 117 1.43 -21.38 1.17
C PHE A 117 0.19 -21.61 2.02
N TYR A 118 -0.91 -22.05 1.43
CA TYR A 118 -2.17 -22.22 2.13
C TYR A 118 -2.20 -23.52 2.95
N THR A 119 -2.96 -23.52 4.04
CA THR A 119 -3.21 -24.72 4.84
C THR A 119 -4.15 -25.67 4.09
N ARG A 120 -4.24 -26.91 4.58
CA ARG A 120 -5.18 -27.89 4.02
C ARG A 120 -6.64 -27.46 4.15
N GLU A 121 -7.00 -26.82 5.26
CA GLU A 121 -8.34 -26.27 5.48
C GLU A 121 -8.66 -25.18 4.46
N GLN A 122 -7.70 -24.35 4.20
CA GLN A 122 -7.81 -23.24 3.24
C GLN A 122 -7.97 -23.76 1.82
N LEU A 123 -7.18 -24.71 1.41
CA LEU A 123 -7.33 -25.36 0.11
C LEU A 123 -8.66 -26.11 -0.01
N SER A 124 -9.15 -26.72 1.08
CA SER A 124 -10.46 -27.35 1.13
C SER A 124 -11.59 -26.32 0.95
N GLU A 125 -11.47 -25.14 1.54
CA GLU A 125 -12.42 -24.04 1.34
C GLU A 125 -12.41 -23.57 -0.12
N TYR A 126 -11.23 -23.37 -0.71
CA TYR A 126 -11.10 -23.00 -2.12
C TYR A 126 -11.77 -24.04 -3.04
N ASN A 127 -11.49 -25.33 -2.83
CA ASN A 127 -12.09 -26.41 -3.63
C ASN A 127 -13.63 -26.44 -3.52
N ARG A 128 -14.17 -26.02 -2.38
CA ARG A 128 -15.61 -26.00 -2.13
C ARG A 128 -16.32 -24.74 -2.66
N THR A 129 -15.65 -23.59 -2.60
CA THR A 129 -16.29 -22.28 -2.85
C THR A 129 -15.74 -21.56 -4.07
N GLY A 130 -14.61 -22.01 -4.62
CA GLY A 130 -13.85 -21.29 -5.64
C GLY A 130 -13.16 -20.03 -5.14
N SER A 131 -13.22 -19.75 -3.83
CA SER A 131 -12.58 -18.59 -3.20
C SER A 131 -12.04 -18.93 -1.83
N ILE A 132 -11.06 -18.17 -1.39
CA ILE A 132 -10.49 -18.23 -0.06
C ILE A 132 -10.87 -16.94 0.64
N THR A 133 -11.83 -16.98 1.56
CA THR A 133 -12.48 -15.76 2.09
C THR A 133 -11.80 -15.16 3.33
N THR A 134 -10.82 -15.83 3.94
CA THR A 134 -10.30 -15.42 5.26
C THR A 134 -8.78 -15.37 5.33
N GLN A 135 -8.08 -14.85 4.25
CA GLN A 135 -6.68 -15.21 4.19
C GLN A 135 -5.71 -14.14 3.85
N ILE A 136 -4.68 -14.22 4.64
CA ILE A 136 -3.38 -13.60 4.40
C ILE A 136 -2.47 -14.73 3.88
N SER A 137 -2.08 -14.62 2.63
CA SER A 137 -1.02 -15.44 2.05
C SER A 137 0.34 -14.86 2.42
N LEU A 138 1.37 -15.70 2.58
CA LEU A 138 2.74 -15.19 2.67
C LEU A 138 3.09 -14.36 1.44
N LEU A 139 2.53 -14.71 0.27
CA LEU A 139 2.75 -13.99 -0.96
C LEU A 139 2.30 -12.53 -0.88
N ASP A 140 1.32 -12.19 -0.04
CA ASP A 140 0.88 -10.81 0.20
C ASP A 140 1.98 -9.91 0.80
N TYR A 141 3.03 -10.51 1.36
CA TYR A 141 4.15 -9.79 1.98
C TYR A 141 5.46 -9.87 1.19
N ILE A 142 5.45 -10.53 0.05
CA ILE A 142 6.61 -10.55 -0.85
C ILE A 142 6.77 -9.15 -1.43
N LYS A 143 7.98 -8.63 -1.39
CA LYS A 143 8.34 -7.37 -2.03
C LYS A 143 9.25 -7.64 -3.22
N ALA A 144 9.07 -6.86 -4.27
CA ALA A 144 9.94 -6.87 -5.41
C ALA A 144 10.36 -5.46 -5.79
N THR A 145 11.67 -5.26 -6.04
CA THR A 145 12.23 -3.98 -6.43
C THR A 145 13.11 -4.14 -7.66
N VAL A 146 13.04 -3.18 -8.57
CA VAL A 146 13.93 -3.10 -9.73
C VAL A 146 15.29 -2.59 -9.29
N LYS A 147 16.35 -3.37 -9.51
CA LYS A 147 17.74 -2.97 -9.21
C LYS A 147 18.45 -2.41 -10.42
N LYS A 148 18.19 -2.97 -11.58
CA LYS A 148 18.80 -2.57 -12.83
C LYS A 148 17.91 -3.02 -14.01
N TYR A 149 17.93 -2.29 -15.07
CA TYR A 149 17.27 -2.69 -16.31
C TYR A 149 17.98 -2.09 -17.54
N ASP A 150 17.75 -2.73 -18.68
CA ASP A 150 18.09 -2.23 -20.00
C ASP A 150 16.98 -2.65 -20.97
N LEU A 151 16.10 -1.72 -21.31
CA LEU A 151 14.91 -1.94 -22.11
C LEU A 151 14.87 -1.03 -23.32
N THR A 152 14.44 -1.59 -24.47
CA THR A 152 14.22 -0.82 -25.70
C THR A 152 12.88 -1.18 -26.31
N ASN A 153 12.19 -0.21 -26.92
CA ASN A 153 10.97 -0.41 -27.68
C ASN A 153 11.24 -0.85 -29.13
N GLU A 154 10.20 -0.95 -29.95
CA GLU A 154 10.26 -1.31 -31.38
C GLU A 154 11.08 -0.35 -32.24
N LYS A 155 11.28 0.91 -31.79
CA LYS A 155 12.09 1.93 -32.44
C LYS A 155 13.54 1.96 -31.95
N ASN A 156 13.94 1.00 -31.08
CA ASN A 156 15.21 0.97 -30.37
C ASN A 156 15.44 2.17 -29.42
N GLU A 157 14.39 2.83 -29.01
CA GLU A 157 14.44 3.91 -28.00
C GLU A 157 14.55 3.29 -26.60
N LYS A 158 15.38 3.87 -25.75
CA LYS A 158 15.51 3.44 -24.35
C LYS A 158 14.25 3.77 -23.57
N ILE A 159 13.74 2.78 -22.85
CA ILE A 159 12.56 2.91 -21.99
C ILE A 159 13.01 3.17 -20.56
N LYS A 160 12.36 4.12 -19.89
CA LYS A 160 12.52 4.37 -18.45
C LYS A 160 11.32 3.75 -17.69
N LEU A 161 11.61 3.06 -16.60
CA LEU A 161 10.61 2.60 -15.66
C LEU A 161 10.32 3.70 -14.64
N ASN A 162 9.07 3.86 -14.26
CA ASN A 162 8.66 4.76 -13.19
C ASN A 162 8.70 4.01 -11.87
N GLY A 163 9.55 4.49 -10.96
CA GLY A 163 9.73 3.89 -9.64
C GLY A 163 10.51 2.58 -9.65
N GLU A 164 11.02 2.23 -8.49
CA GLU A 164 11.79 0.99 -8.28
C GLU A 164 10.93 -0.13 -7.68
N VAL A 165 9.87 0.22 -6.94
CA VAL A 165 8.99 -0.76 -6.26
C VAL A 165 7.96 -1.28 -7.25
N LEU A 166 7.88 -2.61 -7.35
CA LEU A 166 6.87 -3.28 -8.17
C LEU A 166 5.59 -3.53 -7.36
N GLY A 167 4.45 -3.26 -7.97
CA GLY A 167 3.15 -3.64 -7.41
C GLY A 167 2.99 -5.16 -7.37
N LEU A 168 2.42 -5.68 -6.30
CA LEU A 168 2.10 -7.10 -6.19
C LEU A 168 0.67 -7.35 -6.68
N ASN A 169 0.52 -8.29 -7.61
CA ASN A 169 -0.77 -8.78 -8.10
C ASN A 169 -0.88 -10.27 -7.83
N GLY A 170 -1.96 -10.71 -7.21
CA GLY A 170 -2.26 -12.13 -7.05
C GLY A 170 -2.57 -12.76 -8.41
N GLY A 171 -1.93 -13.86 -8.75
CA GLY A 171 -2.10 -14.55 -10.04
C GLY A 171 -3.15 -15.67 -10.03
N GLY A 172 -3.89 -15.86 -8.92
CA GLY A 172 -4.83 -16.99 -8.78
C GLY A 172 -4.10 -18.34 -8.61
N PHE A 173 -4.85 -19.43 -8.81
CA PHE A 173 -4.31 -20.78 -8.69
C PHE A 173 -4.32 -21.50 -10.03
N GLU A 174 -3.27 -22.29 -10.27
CA GLU A 174 -3.14 -23.15 -11.45
C GLU A 174 -2.82 -24.59 -11.01
N GLU A 175 -3.57 -25.57 -11.52
CA GLU A 175 -3.24 -26.97 -11.31
C GLU A 175 -2.26 -27.43 -12.39
N LYS A 176 -1.07 -27.88 -11.95
CA LYS A 176 -0.03 -28.40 -12.85
C LYS A 176 0.58 -29.67 -12.27
N ASN A 177 0.54 -30.75 -13.06
CA ASN A 177 1.07 -32.07 -12.65
C ASN A 177 0.50 -32.58 -11.31
N GLY A 178 -0.78 -32.38 -11.06
CA GLY A 178 -1.46 -32.78 -9.82
C GLY A 178 -1.07 -31.95 -8.58
N LYS A 179 -0.40 -30.81 -8.76
CA LYS A 179 -0.10 -29.84 -7.73
C LYS A 179 -0.85 -28.53 -7.99
N LEU A 180 -1.43 -27.99 -6.96
CA LEU A 180 -2.00 -26.64 -7.00
C LEU A 180 -0.87 -25.64 -6.73
N LEU A 181 -0.56 -24.82 -7.75
CA LEU A 181 0.41 -23.75 -7.67
C LEU A 181 -0.32 -22.42 -7.47
N GLU A 182 0.35 -21.48 -6.84
CA GLU A 182 -0.12 -20.11 -6.66
C GLU A 182 0.61 -19.19 -7.62
N GLY A 183 -0.16 -18.37 -8.36
CA GLY A 183 0.36 -17.35 -9.22
C GLY A 183 0.83 -16.14 -8.40
N ILE A 184 1.99 -15.63 -8.72
CA ILE A 184 2.50 -14.37 -8.22
C ILE A 184 2.89 -13.49 -9.40
N ALA A 185 2.51 -12.23 -9.37
CA ALA A 185 2.88 -11.30 -10.41
C ALA A 185 3.34 -9.97 -9.81
N PHE A 186 4.41 -9.42 -10.36
CA PHE A 186 4.97 -8.12 -10.00
C PHE A 186 4.78 -7.18 -11.18
N GLN A 187 4.17 -6.02 -10.94
CA GLN A 187 3.83 -5.05 -11.96
C GLN A 187 4.65 -3.77 -11.82
N THR A 188 5.19 -3.26 -12.94
CA THR A 188 5.79 -1.92 -12.94
C THR A 188 4.72 -0.86 -12.76
N GLN A 189 5.06 0.25 -12.07
CA GLN A 189 4.15 1.39 -11.88
C GLN A 189 3.87 2.19 -13.17
N GLY A 190 4.21 1.63 -14.33
CA GLY A 190 4.12 2.27 -15.62
C GLY A 190 5.48 2.71 -16.16
N MET A 191 5.49 3.27 -17.35
CA MET A 191 6.67 3.77 -18.05
C MET A 191 6.52 5.24 -18.42
N GLY A 192 5.78 6.01 -17.62
CA GLY A 192 5.45 7.41 -17.93
C GLY A 192 4.67 7.51 -19.23
N ASP A 193 5.06 8.48 -20.08
CA ASP A 193 4.47 8.66 -21.40
C ASP A 193 4.95 7.64 -22.43
N SER A 194 5.91 6.76 -22.06
CA SER A 194 6.47 5.76 -22.96
C SER A 194 5.52 4.58 -23.11
N LYS A 195 5.16 4.26 -24.33
CA LYS A 195 4.36 3.11 -24.72
C LYS A 195 5.16 2.20 -25.64
N TYR A 196 4.78 0.92 -25.70
CA TYR A 196 5.45 -0.03 -26.58
C TYR A 196 4.46 -1.00 -27.23
N LEU A 197 4.76 -1.38 -28.45
CA LEU A 197 4.19 -2.56 -29.12
C LEU A 197 5.14 -3.76 -29.04
N ARG A 198 6.42 -3.49 -28.91
CA ARG A 198 7.46 -4.48 -28.68
C ARG A 198 8.45 -3.94 -27.66
N LEU A 199 8.82 -4.79 -26.71
CA LEU A 199 9.82 -4.46 -25.67
C LEU A 199 10.86 -5.56 -25.61
N LYS A 200 12.14 -5.18 -25.63
CA LYS A 200 13.27 -6.08 -25.52
C LYS A 200 14.28 -5.63 -24.50
N GLY A 201 14.96 -6.60 -23.89
CA GLY A 201 16.04 -6.34 -22.96
C GLY A 201 15.97 -7.23 -21.73
N TYR A 202 16.25 -6.65 -20.55
CA TYR A 202 16.18 -7.36 -19.28
C TYR A 202 15.82 -6.39 -18.13
N VAL A 203 15.32 -6.99 -17.05
CA VAL A 203 15.13 -6.34 -15.75
C VAL A 203 15.71 -7.23 -14.65
N ASP A 204 16.59 -6.70 -13.81
CA ASP A 204 17.06 -7.33 -12.59
C ASP A 204 16.14 -6.94 -11.44
N ILE A 205 15.42 -7.91 -10.90
CA ILE A 205 14.43 -7.73 -9.82
C ILE A 205 15.00 -8.37 -8.56
N GLU A 206 15.09 -7.62 -7.46
CA GLU A 206 15.32 -8.19 -6.14
C GLU A 206 13.98 -8.55 -5.51
N VAL A 207 13.79 -9.82 -5.22
CA VAL A 207 12.62 -10.34 -4.53
C VAL A 207 12.98 -10.65 -3.08
N GLU A 208 12.15 -10.18 -2.16
CA GLU A 208 12.32 -10.34 -0.72
C GLU A 208 11.12 -11.10 -0.14
N ILE A 209 11.40 -12.16 0.61
CA ILE A 209 10.38 -12.94 1.33
C ILE A 209 10.65 -12.81 2.84
N PRO A 210 9.72 -12.24 3.62
CA PRO A 210 9.87 -12.15 5.06
C PRO A 210 9.71 -13.52 5.71
N VAL A 211 10.65 -13.89 6.59
CA VAL A 211 10.60 -15.15 7.34
C VAL A 211 10.24 -14.94 8.80
N GLN A 212 10.29 -13.70 9.28
CA GLN A 212 9.92 -13.34 10.65
C GLN A 212 9.40 -11.90 10.70
N TYR A 213 8.43 -11.70 11.59
CA TYR A 213 7.80 -10.39 11.83
C TYR A 213 8.00 -9.96 13.27
N GLU A 214 8.13 -8.66 13.48
CA GLU A 214 7.88 -8.03 14.77
C GLU A 214 6.48 -7.44 14.82
N LYS A 215 5.91 -7.34 16.00
CA LYS A 215 4.59 -6.76 16.23
C LYS A 215 4.51 -6.06 17.57
N ILE A 216 3.63 -5.06 17.63
CA ILE A 216 3.23 -4.39 18.86
C ILE A 216 1.70 -4.39 18.90
N GLU A 217 1.13 -4.81 20.03
CA GLU A 217 -0.30 -4.68 20.29
C GLU A 217 -0.55 -3.32 20.96
N ILE A 218 -1.44 -2.54 20.42
CA ILE A 218 -1.82 -1.20 20.89
C ILE A 218 -3.27 -1.23 21.36
N THR A 219 -3.50 -0.71 22.53
CA THR A 219 -4.79 -0.59 23.18
C THR A 219 -5.01 0.83 23.71
N LYS A 220 -6.18 1.10 24.23
CA LYS A 220 -6.49 2.41 24.83
C LYS A 220 -5.56 2.79 26.00
N SER A 221 -4.97 1.81 26.70
CA SER A 221 -4.04 2.07 27.82
C SER A 221 -2.70 2.64 27.36
N ASP A 222 -2.37 2.53 26.08
CA ASP A 222 -1.09 2.94 25.52
C ASP A 222 -1.08 4.39 25.02
N ILE A 223 -2.15 5.16 25.31
CA ILE A 223 -2.22 6.60 24.98
C ILE A 223 -1.10 7.36 25.70
N GLY A 224 -0.29 8.08 24.93
CA GLY A 224 0.89 8.81 25.41
C GLY A 224 2.19 8.02 25.31
N ASP A 225 2.13 6.70 25.21
CA ASP A 225 3.30 5.84 25.17
C ASP A 225 4.03 5.93 23.81
N LYS A 226 5.33 5.69 23.87
CA LYS A 226 6.23 5.67 22.72
C LYS A 226 6.73 4.26 22.45
N PHE A 227 6.70 3.88 21.19
CA PHE A 227 7.15 2.57 20.70
C PHE A 227 8.19 2.71 19.62
N SER A 228 8.87 1.61 19.30
CA SER A 228 9.70 1.50 18.11
C SER A 228 9.32 0.23 17.35
N ILE A 229 9.06 0.35 16.06
CA ILE A 229 8.73 -0.75 15.16
C ILE A 229 9.31 -0.49 13.78
N GLY A 230 9.92 -1.50 13.15
CA GLY A 230 10.61 -1.33 11.87
C GLY A 230 11.72 -0.27 11.90
N GLY A 231 12.32 -0.03 13.08
CA GLY A 231 13.28 1.04 13.29
C GLY A 231 12.66 2.44 13.38
N GLN A 232 11.34 2.57 13.22
CA GLN A 232 10.61 3.83 13.29
C GLN A 232 10.08 4.08 14.71
N LYS A 233 10.28 5.30 15.23
CA LYS A 233 9.68 5.73 16.50
C LYS A 233 8.27 6.25 16.25
N ILE A 234 7.33 5.85 17.12
CA ILE A 234 5.95 6.27 17.09
C ILE A 234 5.48 6.67 18.49
N GLN A 235 4.42 7.47 18.57
CA GLN A 235 3.71 7.78 19.82
C GLN A 235 2.21 7.68 19.59
N ILE A 236 1.50 7.02 20.49
CA ILE A 236 0.05 6.96 20.44
C ILE A 236 -0.50 8.27 21.00
N LEU A 237 -1.25 9.01 20.20
CA LEU A 237 -1.85 10.30 20.61
C LEU A 237 -3.26 10.10 21.13
N GLU A 238 -4.08 9.34 20.42
CA GLU A 238 -5.47 9.06 20.78
C GLU A 238 -5.83 7.63 20.38
N PHE A 239 -6.73 7.03 21.17
CA PHE A 239 -7.36 5.74 20.87
C PHE A 239 -8.83 5.84 21.28
N ASP A 240 -9.67 6.11 20.31
CA ASP A 240 -11.10 6.32 20.51
C ASP A 240 -11.93 5.08 20.13
N ALA A 241 -13.26 5.22 20.21
CA ALA A 241 -14.18 4.11 19.94
C ALA A 241 -13.91 3.44 18.57
N ASN A 242 -13.56 4.20 17.54
CA ASN A 242 -13.36 3.65 16.20
C ASN A 242 -12.13 4.21 15.47
N ALA A 243 -11.27 4.98 16.14
CA ALA A 243 -10.08 5.55 15.53
C ALA A 243 -8.86 5.46 16.45
N ILE A 244 -7.68 5.34 15.83
CA ILE A 244 -6.38 5.49 16.48
C ILE A 244 -5.59 6.59 15.76
N HIS A 245 -5.01 7.50 16.57
CA HIS A 245 -4.12 8.56 16.09
C HIS A 245 -2.73 8.28 16.64
N TYR A 246 -1.74 8.26 15.76
CA TYR A 246 -0.35 8.03 16.16
C TYR A 246 0.61 8.92 15.38
N LYS A 247 1.63 9.39 16.09
CA LYS A 247 2.68 10.24 15.55
C LYS A 247 3.85 9.40 15.06
N LEU A 248 4.33 9.72 13.87
CA LEU A 248 5.57 9.25 13.28
C LEU A 248 6.64 10.33 13.49
N PHE A 249 7.78 9.98 14.09
CA PHE A 249 8.84 10.94 14.33
C PHE A 249 9.76 11.05 13.12
N ASN A 250 9.96 12.27 12.62
CA ASN A 250 10.88 12.62 11.53
C ASN A 250 10.70 11.77 10.27
N SER A 251 9.46 11.44 9.92
CA SER A 251 9.17 10.60 8.76
C SER A 251 7.76 10.86 8.24
N ASP A 252 7.68 11.02 6.94
CA ASP A 252 6.45 11.05 6.16
C ASP A 252 6.05 9.65 5.64
N SER A 253 6.90 8.65 5.82
CA SER A 253 6.66 7.29 5.38
C SER A 253 6.55 6.32 6.55
N GLN A 254 5.64 5.37 6.44
CA GLN A 254 5.38 4.34 7.45
C GLN A 254 6.07 3.03 7.05
N ASN A 255 6.98 2.55 7.91
CA ASN A 255 7.75 1.32 7.68
C ASN A 255 7.09 0.05 8.25
N PHE A 256 5.84 0.14 8.67
CA PHE A 256 5.07 -0.95 9.26
C PHE A 256 3.65 -0.95 8.71
N SER A 257 2.99 -2.07 8.83
CA SER A 257 1.58 -2.22 8.50
C SER A 257 0.73 -2.16 9.76
N VAL A 258 -0.53 -1.75 9.59
CA VAL A 258 -1.51 -1.72 10.68
C VAL A 258 -2.57 -2.79 10.43
N TYR A 259 -2.88 -3.56 11.46
CA TYR A 259 -3.94 -4.55 11.43
C TYR A 259 -4.95 -4.24 12.54
N ILE A 260 -6.19 -4.02 12.13
CA ILE A 260 -7.31 -3.82 13.05
C ILE A 260 -7.95 -5.16 13.33
N ASP A 261 -7.98 -5.54 14.60
CA ASP A 261 -8.54 -6.81 15.00
C ASP A 261 -10.08 -6.76 15.02
N ASN A 262 -10.70 -7.78 14.44
CA ASN A 262 -12.16 -8.02 14.49
C ASN A 262 -13.09 -7.07 13.73
N CYS A 263 -12.57 -6.16 12.92
CA CYS A 263 -13.35 -5.38 11.97
C CYS A 263 -13.28 -6.02 10.57
N ASN A 264 -14.25 -5.74 9.71
CA ASN A 264 -14.33 -6.36 8.36
C ASN A 264 -13.31 -5.81 7.35
N GLY A 265 -12.35 -4.99 7.80
CA GLY A 265 -11.30 -4.43 6.97
C GLY A 265 -11.66 -3.13 6.25
N ASN A 266 -12.86 -2.58 6.49
CA ASN A 266 -13.22 -1.25 6.01
C ASN A 266 -12.65 -0.20 6.95
N TYR A 267 -11.61 0.48 6.52
CA TYR A 267 -11.01 1.58 7.27
C TYR A 267 -10.56 2.70 6.34
N GLY A 268 -10.72 3.92 6.82
CA GLY A 268 -10.15 5.10 6.23
C GLY A 268 -8.85 5.48 6.95
N SER A 269 -7.94 6.11 6.23
CA SER A 269 -6.73 6.65 6.81
C SER A 269 -6.38 8.01 6.22
N VAL A 270 -5.81 8.87 7.05
CA VAL A 270 -5.22 10.14 6.64
C VAL A 270 -3.90 10.33 7.37
N GLN A 271 -2.95 10.94 6.68
CA GLN A 271 -1.67 11.31 7.26
C GLN A 271 -1.38 12.77 6.92
N SER A 272 -0.95 13.54 7.91
CA SER A 272 -0.61 14.96 7.74
C SER A 272 0.57 15.36 8.62
N PRO A 273 1.31 16.41 8.28
CA PRO A 273 2.26 17.04 9.19
C PRO A 273 1.62 17.36 10.54
N GLU A 274 2.35 17.19 11.65
CA GLU A 274 1.84 17.37 13.00
C GLU A 274 1.25 18.76 13.23
N ASN A 275 1.88 19.79 12.70
CA ASN A 275 1.41 21.15 12.81
C ASN A 275 0.08 21.43 12.09
N ILE A 276 -0.18 20.72 10.99
CA ILE A 276 -1.46 20.76 10.25
C ILE A 276 -2.51 19.95 10.99
N TYR A 277 -2.15 18.76 11.45
CA TYR A 277 -3.01 17.92 12.28
C TYR A 277 -3.56 18.68 13.48
N ASP A 278 -2.71 19.37 14.24
CA ASP A 278 -3.12 20.14 15.40
C ASP A 278 -4.08 21.27 15.02
N LYS A 279 -3.78 22.01 13.94
CA LYS A 279 -4.65 23.10 13.47
C LYS A 279 -6.02 22.59 13.01
N PHE A 280 -6.08 21.47 12.31
CA PHE A 280 -7.33 20.90 11.86
C PHE A 280 -8.14 20.35 13.04
N ARG A 281 -7.50 19.66 13.98
CA ARG A 281 -8.15 19.16 15.19
C ARG A 281 -8.78 20.28 16.03
N ASP A 282 -8.07 21.38 16.18
CA ASP A 282 -8.50 22.51 17.02
C ASP A 282 -9.54 23.41 16.34
N ASN A 283 -9.86 23.17 15.07
CA ASN A 283 -10.74 24.00 14.26
C ASN A 283 -11.81 23.22 13.50
N GLN A 284 -12.31 22.12 14.04
CA GLN A 284 -13.37 21.31 13.43
C GLN A 284 -14.66 22.12 13.20
N GLY A 285 -15.46 21.73 12.21
CA GLY A 285 -16.76 22.31 11.88
C GLY A 285 -16.69 23.63 11.11
N LEU A 286 -15.54 23.96 10.48
CA LEU A 286 -15.44 25.16 9.66
C LEU A 286 -16.13 24.96 8.32
N ASP A 287 -16.99 25.91 7.94
CA ASP A 287 -17.38 26.04 6.54
C ASP A 287 -16.25 26.66 5.69
N TYR A 288 -16.40 26.59 4.37
CA TYR A 288 -15.37 27.09 3.46
C TYR A 288 -15.01 28.58 3.68
N ALA A 289 -15.99 29.41 3.98
CA ALA A 289 -15.75 30.83 4.20
C ALA A 289 -14.95 31.10 5.50
N SER A 290 -15.23 30.33 6.52
CA SER A 290 -14.50 30.38 7.80
C SER A 290 -13.09 29.80 7.66
N PHE A 291 -12.95 28.69 6.91
CA PHE A 291 -11.66 28.11 6.58
C PHE A 291 -10.77 29.09 5.82
N LEU A 292 -11.30 29.79 4.81
CA LEU A 292 -10.56 30.80 4.06
C LEU A 292 -10.00 31.92 4.95
N LYS A 293 -10.76 32.35 5.95
CA LYS A 293 -10.30 33.39 6.89
C LYS A 293 -9.12 32.91 7.71
N LYS A 294 -9.11 31.62 8.08
CA LYS A 294 -8.05 31.00 8.88
C LYS A 294 -6.90 30.43 8.07
N TYR A 295 -7.03 30.33 6.75
CA TYR A 295 -6.06 29.69 5.86
C TYR A 295 -4.63 30.22 6.05
N LYS A 296 -4.47 31.53 6.16
CA LYS A 296 -3.17 32.17 6.42
C LYS A 296 -2.65 31.89 7.84
N GLU A 297 -3.56 31.79 8.82
CA GLU A 297 -3.21 31.47 10.21
C GLU A 297 -2.73 30.01 10.32
N PHE A 298 -3.25 29.13 9.48
CA PHE A 298 -2.79 27.75 9.40
C PHE A 298 -1.38 27.62 8.81
N GLY A 299 -0.87 28.64 8.10
CA GLY A 299 0.45 28.60 7.47
C GLY A 299 0.57 27.61 6.32
N LEU A 300 -0.57 27.21 5.73
CA LEU A 300 -0.62 26.30 4.59
C LEU A 300 -0.02 26.91 3.32
N ASP A 301 0.13 28.24 3.30
CA ASP A 301 0.80 28.99 2.24
C ASP A 301 2.34 28.99 2.34
N LYS A 302 2.88 28.51 3.47
CA LYS A 302 4.31 28.59 3.81
C LYS A 302 4.87 27.23 4.21
N MET A 303 4.56 26.17 3.48
CA MET A 303 5.09 24.85 3.82
C MET A 303 6.61 24.85 3.82
N GLU A 304 7.18 24.80 5.02
CA GLU A 304 8.60 24.59 5.26
C GLU A 304 8.95 23.11 5.04
N ASN A 305 10.20 22.84 4.79
CA ASN A 305 10.80 21.58 4.32
C ASN A 305 10.20 20.32 5.00
N PRO A 306 9.48 19.44 4.29
CA PRO A 306 8.78 18.31 4.89
C PRO A 306 9.71 17.24 5.48
N ASN A 307 11.03 17.31 5.25
CA ASN A 307 11.98 16.28 5.63
C ASN A 307 12.38 16.30 7.13
N GLU A 308 11.93 17.28 7.91
CA GLU A 308 12.27 17.41 9.34
C GLU A 308 11.05 17.39 10.26
N GLU A 309 9.85 17.19 9.71
CA GLU A 309 8.62 17.26 10.48
C GLU A 309 8.14 15.88 10.95
N ASN A 310 7.46 15.90 12.09
CA ASN A 310 6.68 14.77 12.53
C ASN A 310 5.38 14.71 11.74
N PHE A 311 4.88 13.50 11.50
CA PHE A 311 3.60 13.28 10.87
C PHE A 311 2.64 12.59 11.83
N VAL A 312 1.37 12.87 11.72
CA VAL A 312 0.31 12.17 12.43
C VAL A 312 -0.52 11.38 11.43
N SER A 313 -0.63 10.09 11.70
CA SER A 313 -1.52 9.19 10.97
C SER A 313 -2.76 8.92 11.81
N VAL A 314 -3.91 8.99 11.18
CA VAL A 314 -5.20 8.61 11.74
C VAL A 314 -5.75 7.44 10.96
N LEU A 315 -6.13 6.39 11.66
CA LEU A 315 -6.79 5.23 11.09
C LEU A 315 -8.15 5.07 11.78
N LYS A 316 -9.22 5.03 10.99
CA LYS A 316 -10.60 4.91 11.45
C LYS A 316 -11.27 3.68 10.86
N SER A 317 -11.93 2.88 11.71
CA SER A 317 -12.84 1.85 11.26
C SER A 317 -14.23 2.44 11.00
N ASP A 318 -14.84 2.05 9.88
CA ASP A 318 -16.19 2.46 9.51
C ASP A 318 -17.28 1.47 9.93
N ASP A 319 -16.89 0.29 10.42
CA ASP A 319 -17.83 -0.81 10.68
C ASP A 319 -17.80 -1.36 12.11
N CYS A 320 -16.80 -1.02 12.92
CA CYS A 320 -16.74 -1.51 14.31
C CYS A 320 -15.98 -0.58 15.26
N GLN A 321 -16.22 -0.77 16.58
CA GLN A 321 -15.40 -0.16 17.62
C GLN A 321 -14.07 -0.89 17.74
N LEU A 322 -12.97 -0.14 17.86
CA LEU A 322 -11.63 -0.67 18.07
C LEU A 322 -11.44 -1.09 19.53
N GLU A 323 -11.00 -2.32 19.76
CA GLU A 323 -10.55 -2.76 21.08
C GLU A 323 -9.02 -2.78 21.14
N LYS A 324 -8.40 -3.20 20.03
CA LYS A 324 -6.96 -3.25 19.86
C LYS A 324 -6.56 -3.16 18.38
N VAL A 325 -5.37 -2.67 18.19
CA VAL A 325 -4.73 -2.52 16.88
C VAL A 325 -3.34 -3.13 16.95
N PHE A 326 -2.91 -3.80 15.90
CA PHE A 326 -1.56 -4.33 15.81
C PHE A 326 -0.76 -3.54 14.79
N PHE A 327 0.41 -3.08 15.19
CA PHE A 327 1.44 -2.63 14.28
C PHE A 327 2.42 -3.77 14.06
N TYR A 328 2.77 -4.04 12.80
CA TYR A 328 3.65 -5.15 12.46
C TYR A 328 4.48 -4.85 11.23
N CYS A 329 5.68 -5.43 11.16
CA CYS A 329 6.53 -5.34 9.97
C CYS A 329 7.46 -6.55 9.88
N PRO A 330 7.98 -6.85 8.69
CA PRO A 330 9.04 -7.83 8.54
C PRO A 330 10.31 -7.39 9.24
N ILE A 331 10.99 -8.32 9.91
CA ILE A 331 12.32 -8.07 10.48
C ILE A 331 13.33 -8.10 9.34
N THR A 332 13.93 -6.95 9.01
CA THR A 332 14.81 -6.78 7.84
C THR A 332 16.05 -7.67 7.86
N SER A 333 16.54 -8.06 9.03
CA SER A 333 17.64 -9.02 9.16
C SER A 333 17.21 -10.49 8.97
N LYS A 334 15.91 -10.74 8.80
CA LYS A 334 15.29 -12.06 8.65
C LYS A 334 14.51 -12.19 7.34
N LEU A 335 15.00 -11.57 6.27
CA LEU A 335 14.46 -11.69 4.92
C LEU A 335 15.28 -12.70 4.13
N ALA A 336 14.61 -13.59 3.39
CA ALA A 336 15.24 -14.27 2.27
C ALA A 336 15.21 -13.35 1.06
N LYS A 337 16.34 -13.17 0.38
CA LYS A 337 16.47 -12.23 -0.75
C LYS A 337 17.17 -12.89 -1.93
N LYS A 338 16.73 -12.57 -3.13
CA LYS A 338 17.37 -13.00 -4.36
C LYS A 338 17.20 -11.96 -5.46
N THR A 339 18.29 -11.63 -6.15
CA THR A 339 18.23 -10.84 -7.39
C THR A 339 18.08 -11.79 -8.59
N ILE A 340 17.03 -11.59 -9.35
CA ILE A 340 16.64 -12.42 -10.48
C ILE A 340 16.69 -11.58 -11.75
N ARG A 341 17.43 -12.05 -12.75
CA ARG A 341 17.42 -11.42 -14.08
C ARG A 341 16.31 -11.99 -14.92
N VAL A 342 15.35 -11.16 -15.28
CA VAL A 342 14.24 -11.54 -16.14
C VAL A 342 14.48 -11.00 -17.55
N PRO A 343 14.65 -11.88 -18.55
CA PRO A 343 14.71 -11.45 -19.94
C PRO A 343 13.34 -10.92 -20.38
N VAL A 344 13.36 -9.81 -21.10
CA VAL A 344 12.15 -9.18 -21.63
C VAL A 344 12.15 -9.30 -23.15
N ASN A 345 11.14 -9.94 -23.70
CA ASN A 345 10.88 -10.01 -25.13
C ASN A 345 9.37 -10.09 -25.35
N ILE A 346 8.72 -8.96 -25.22
CA ILE A 346 7.26 -8.81 -25.28
C ILE A 346 6.91 -8.24 -26.64
N GLN A 347 5.84 -8.76 -27.26
CA GLN A 347 5.24 -8.21 -28.46
C GLN A 347 3.72 -8.26 -28.32
N ILE A 348 3.08 -7.14 -28.49
CA ILE A 348 1.62 -7.02 -28.59
C ILE A 348 1.23 -7.44 -30.00
N LYS A 349 0.42 -8.48 -30.13
CA LYS A 349 -0.03 -9.07 -31.41
C LYS A 349 -1.24 -8.34 -31.96
#